data_72e545a5db59dab5fd6e53781289e63f
#
_entry.id   72e545a5db59dab5fd6e53781289e63f
#
_cell.length_a   1.000
_cell.length_b   1.000
_cell.length_c   1.000
_cell.angle_alpha   90.00
_cell.angle_beta   90.00
_cell.angle_gamma   90.00
#
_symmetry.space_group_name_H-M   'P 1'
#
loop_
_entity.id
_entity.type
_entity.pdbx_description
1 polymer ?
#
loop_
_entity_poly.entity_id
_entity_poly.type
_entity_poly.pdbx_seq_one_letter_code
_entity_poly.pdbx_strand_id
1 'polypeptide(L)'
;HYMSSFIDAIYIGKFPGQDKRNINAKYADWAIYLTNEQDDHEDAVDDIVHELAHAVEDNLYNEIYHDGLIEREFLQKRSKLFRILSSENYSVNQSSFMNVEYDLAFDSFLYSEVGYANLAPLSVNLFHSPYAITSLREYFANGFEPFFLEGEAERIKAISPRLYDKLVDIM
;
A
#
# COMPACT_ATOMS: atom_id res chain seq x y z
N HIS A 1 14.21 5.03 15.05
CA HIS A 1 15.12 6.21 14.97
C HIS A 1 15.82 6.37 13.60
N TYR A 2 16.16 5.27 12.93
CA TYR A 2 16.84 5.36 11.62
C TYR A 2 15.88 5.80 10.50
N MET A 3 14.67 5.24 10.45
CA MET A 3 13.71 5.51 9.38
C MET A 3 13.18 6.94 9.36
N SER A 4 13.08 7.59 10.53
CA SER A 4 12.67 9.00 10.59
C SER A 4 13.68 9.96 9.97
N SER A 5 14.92 9.52 9.71
CA SER A 5 15.92 10.33 9.01
C SER A 5 15.69 10.38 7.49
N PHE A 6 14.75 9.62 6.96
CA PHE A 6 14.37 9.63 5.53
C PHE A 6 13.36 10.71 5.18
N ILE A 7 12.89 11.48 6.17
CA ILE A 7 12.02 12.62 5.97
C ILE A 7 12.65 13.86 6.61
N ASP A 8 12.57 14.99 5.90
CA ASP A 8 13.09 16.28 6.37
C ASP A 8 12.05 17.04 7.20
N ALA A 9 10.76 16.90 6.88
CA ALA A 9 9.68 17.64 7.52
C ALA A 9 8.33 16.93 7.40
N ILE A 10 7.42 17.29 8.33
CA ILE A 10 5.99 17.00 8.23
C ILE A 10 5.26 18.33 8.19
N TYR A 11 4.51 18.57 7.11
CA TYR A 11 3.69 19.75 6.92
C TYR A 11 2.22 19.42 7.17
N ILE A 12 1.58 20.18 8.05
CA ILE A 12 0.15 19.99 8.36
C ILE A 12 -0.65 21.16 7.78
N GLY A 13 -1.64 20.85 6.96
CA GLY A 13 -2.50 21.83 6.31
C GLY A 13 -2.90 21.42 4.90
N LYS A 14 -3.45 22.37 4.14
CA LYS A 14 -3.79 22.12 2.73
C LYS A 14 -2.55 22.03 1.87
N PHE A 15 -2.51 21.03 0.98
CA PHE A 15 -1.41 20.81 0.06
C PHE A 15 -1.88 20.60 -1.39
N PRO A 16 -1.00 20.87 -2.39
CA PRO A 16 -1.37 20.72 -3.79
C PRO A 16 -1.77 19.29 -4.15
N GLY A 17 -2.95 19.13 -4.77
CA GLY A 17 -3.46 17.84 -5.22
C GLY A 17 -4.41 17.15 -4.25
N GLN A 18 -4.56 17.63 -3.01
CA GLN A 18 -5.50 17.10 -2.02
C GLN A 18 -6.94 17.01 -2.57
N ASP A 19 -7.44 18.11 -3.13
CA ASP A 19 -8.84 18.20 -3.62
C ASP A 19 -9.15 17.25 -4.80
N LYS A 20 -8.13 16.83 -5.55
CA LYS A 20 -8.33 16.00 -6.75
C LYS A 20 -8.64 14.54 -6.43
N ARG A 21 -8.27 14.05 -5.25
CA ARG A 21 -8.38 12.63 -4.86
C ARG A 21 -8.93 12.42 -3.46
N ASN A 22 -9.25 13.49 -2.74
CA ASN A 22 -9.64 13.43 -1.32
C ASN A 22 -8.61 12.63 -0.49
N ILE A 23 -7.33 12.90 -0.72
CA ILE A 23 -6.23 12.25 -0.01
C ILE A 23 -5.91 13.02 1.27
N ASN A 24 -5.68 12.29 2.35
CA ASN A 24 -5.42 12.86 3.67
C ASN A 24 -3.93 13.12 3.92
N ALA A 25 -3.06 12.32 3.30
CA ALA A 25 -1.62 12.48 3.39
C ALA A 25 -0.93 12.23 2.05
N LYS A 26 0.33 12.63 1.94
CA LYS A 26 1.18 12.40 0.78
C LYS A 26 2.66 12.57 1.13
N TYR A 27 3.49 11.60 0.77
CA TYR A 27 4.94 11.77 0.73
C TYR A 27 5.38 12.37 -0.62
N ALA A 28 6.16 13.42 -0.58
CA ALA A 28 6.82 14.02 -1.75
C ALA A 28 8.02 14.89 -1.32
N ASP A 29 9.06 14.91 -2.13
CA ASP A 29 10.22 15.79 -1.96
C ASP A 29 10.83 15.70 -0.54
N TRP A 30 10.99 14.49 0.00
CA TRP A 30 11.53 14.20 1.34
C TRP A 30 10.66 14.74 2.50
N ALA A 31 9.39 15.02 2.24
CA ALA A 31 8.47 15.52 3.24
C ALA A 31 7.13 14.79 3.21
N ILE A 32 6.48 14.70 4.36
CA ILE A 32 5.11 14.22 4.49
C ILE A 32 4.20 15.44 4.59
N TYR A 33 3.17 15.46 3.76
CA TYR A 33 2.10 16.47 3.78
C TYR A 33 0.85 15.80 4.33
N LEU A 34 0.31 16.35 5.42
CA LEU A 34 -0.86 15.82 6.12
C LEU A 34 -1.95 16.89 6.13
N THR A 35 -3.19 16.53 5.78
CA THR A 35 -4.32 17.44 5.96
C THR A 35 -4.63 17.65 7.45
N ASN A 36 -5.14 18.83 7.79
CA ASN A 36 -5.67 19.08 9.13
C ASN A 36 -7.15 18.66 9.28
N GLU A 37 -7.72 18.03 8.26
CA GLU A 37 -9.08 17.49 8.20
C GLU A 37 -9.04 15.97 8.44
N GLN A 38 -8.48 15.55 9.59
CA GLN A 38 -8.41 14.16 10.03
C GLN A 38 -9.61 13.82 10.91
N ASP A 39 -10.11 12.59 10.84
CA ASP A 39 -11.24 12.15 11.65
C ASP A 39 -10.85 12.09 13.12
N ASP A 40 -9.66 11.56 13.43
CA ASP A 40 -9.09 11.54 14.77
C ASP A 40 -7.55 11.49 14.77
N HIS A 41 -6.96 11.27 15.96
CA HIS A 41 -5.51 11.23 16.13
C HIS A 41 -4.90 9.92 15.59
N GLU A 42 -5.64 8.82 15.65
CA GLU A 42 -5.17 7.51 15.18
C GLU A 42 -5.05 7.53 13.66
N ASP A 43 -6.05 8.04 12.95
CA ASP A 43 -6.00 8.25 11.50
C ASP A 43 -4.78 9.08 11.06
N ALA A 44 -4.48 10.15 11.80
CA ALA A 44 -3.31 10.98 11.48
C ALA A 44 -1.99 10.22 11.66
N VAL A 45 -1.91 9.33 12.65
CA VAL A 45 -0.71 8.49 12.88
C VAL A 45 -0.59 7.44 11.80
N ASP A 46 -1.68 6.79 11.42
CA ASP A 46 -1.72 5.77 10.36
C ASP A 46 -1.29 6.36 9.03
N ASP A 47 -1.84 7.52 8.66
CA ASP A 47 -1.46 8.27 7.47
C ASP A 47 0.03 8.64 7.46
N ILE A 48 0.57 9.14 8.58
CA ILE A 48 2.00 9.48 8.68
C ILE A 48 2.88 8.25 8.52
N VAL A 49 2.52 7.11 9.12
CA VAL A 49 3.32 5.88 9.02
C VAL A 49 3.21 5.27 7.64
N HIS A 50 2.04 5.36 6.99
CA HIS A 50 1.88 4.98 5.59
C HIS A 50 2.80 5.79 4.67
N GLU A 51 2.82 7.11 4.81
CA GLU A 51 3.69 7.99 4.01
C GLU A 51 5.18 7.83 4.36
N LEU A 52 5.50 7.49 5.62
CA LEU A 52 6.85 7.10 6.02
C LEU A 52 7.30 5.81 5.30
N ALA A 53 6.39 4.87 5.09
CA ALA A 53 6.72 3.66 4.33
C ALA A 53 7.20 3.99 2.91
N HIS A 54 6.57 4.97 2.24
CA HIS A 54 7.03 5.44 0.94
C HIS A 54 8.42 6.10 0.99
N ALA A 55 8.72 6.86 2.05
CA ALA A 55 10.06 7.40 2.26
C ALA A 55 11.11 6.31 2.49
N VAL A 56 10.78 5.29 3.28
CA VAL A 56 11.64 4.11 3.51
C VAL A 56 11.87 3.35 2.20
N GLU A 57 10.82 3.13 1.43
CA GLU A 57 10.88 2.46 0.14
C GLU A 57 11.81 3.19 -0.84
N ASP A 58 11.67 4.50 -0.98
CA ASP A 58 12.51 5.31 -1.87
C ASP A 58 13.99 5.25 -1.47
N ASN A 59 14.29 5.23 -0.17
CA ASN A 59 15.67 5.20 0.34
C ASN A 59 16.29 3.81 0.35
N LEU A 60 15.50 2.76 0.57
CA LEU A 60 15.94 1.37 0.67
C LEU A 60 15.44 0.51 -0.50
N TYR A 61 15.18 1.13 -1.65
CA TYR A 61 14.61 0.46 -2.83
C TYR A 61 15.37 -0.81 -3.22
N ASN A 62 16.69 -0.74 -3.25
CA ASN A 62 17.53 -1.89 -3.62
C ASN A 62 17.47 -3.01 -2.57
N GLU A 63 17.47 -2.67 -1.29
CA GLU A 63 17.39 -3.62 -0.17
C GLU A 63 16.05 -4.35 -0.17
N ILE A 64 14.99 -3.63 -0.54
CA ILE A 64 13.62 -4.17 -0.57
C ILE A 64 13.40 -5.04 -1.81
N TYR A 65 13.79 -4.58 -3.00
CA TYR A 65 13.33 -5.15 -4.27
C TYR A 65 14.38 -5.90 -5.09
N HIS A 66 15.70 -5.80 -4.82
CA HIS A 66 16.76 -6.35 -5.67
C HIS A 66 16.64 -7.86 -5.96
N ASP A 67 16.10 -8.64 -5.04
CA ASP A 67 15.93 -10.09 -5.20
C ASP A 67 14.61 -10.49 -5.90
N GLY A 68 13.70 -9.52 -6.11
CA GLY A 68 12.40 -9.70 -6.74
C GLY A 68 11.42 -10.58 -5.96
N LEU A 69 11.68 -10.84 -4.67
CA LEU A 69 10.83 -11.74 -3.87
C LEU A 69 9.47 -11.14 -3.55
N ILE A 70 9.44 -9.86 -3.14
CA ILE A 70 8.19 -9.15 -2.86
C ILE A 70 7.36 -8.98 -4.15
N GLU A 71 7.99 -8.57 -5.26
CA GLU A 71 7.32 -8.41 -6.54
C GLU A 71 6.66 -9.72 -7.00
N ARG A 72 7.40 -10.83 -6.92
CA ARG A 72 6.84 -12.16 -7.25
C ARG A 72 5.68 -12.54 -6.36
N GLU A 73 5.75 -12.29 -5.05
CA GLU A 73 4.66 -12.54 -4.10
C GLU A 73 3.44 -11.71 -4.47
N PHE A 74 3.61 -10.42 -4.71
CA PHE A 74 2.56 -9.50 -5.13
C PHE A 74 1.86 -9.96 -6.42
N LEU A 75 2.63 -10.25 -7.47
CA LEU A 75 2.09 -10.71 -8.75
C LEU A 75 1.37 -12.07 -8.66
N GLN A 76 1.85 -12.99 -7.82
CA GLN A 76 1.16 -14.24 -7.55
C GLN A 76 -0.20 -14.01 -6.89
N LYS A 77 -0.29 -13.07 -5.94
CA LYS A 77 -1.54 -12.70 -5.28
C LYS A 77 -2.50 -12.02 -6.25
N ARG A 78 -2.02 -11.09 -7.06
CA ARG A 78 -2.81 -10.46 -8.13
C ARG A 78 -3.33 -11.50 -9.14
N SER A 79 -2.52 -12.49 -9.52
CA SER A 79 -2.97 -13.58 -10.38
C SER A 79 -4.07 -14.43 -9.74
N LYS A 80 -4.01 -14.66 -8.42
CA LYS A 80 -5.09 -15.35 -7.69
C LYS A 80 -6.36 -14.52 -7.66
N LEU A 81 -6.24 -13.22 -7.35
CA LEU A 81 -7.38 -12.29 -7.32
C LEU A 81 -8.02 -12.15 -8.71
N PHE A 82 -7.23 -12.08 -9.77
CA PHE A 82 -7.72 -12.09 -11.15
C PHE A 82 -8.66 -13.29 -11.42
N ARG A 83 -8.27 -14.49 -10.97
CA ARG A 83 -9.10 -15.70 -11.14
C ARG A 83 -10.38 -15.62 -10.32
N ILE A 84 -10.31 -15.11 -9.08
CA ILE A 84 -11.47 -14.93 -8.21
C ILE A 84 -12.46 -13.96 -8.88
N LEU A 85 -12.01 -12.78 -9.28
CA LEU A 85 -12.88 -11.77 -9.91
C LEU A 85 -13.45 -12.26 -11.25
N SER A 86 -12.66 -13.02 -12.04
CA SER A 86 -13.17 -13.67 -13.26
C SER A 86 -14.29 -14.67 -12.96
N SER A 87 -14.16 -15.45 -11.87
CA SER A 87 -15.21 -16.41 -11.48
C SER A 87 -16.46 -15.74 -10.93
N GLU A 88 -16.34 -14.54 -10.40
CA GLU A 88 -17.44 -13.68 -9.96
C GLU A 88 -18.05 -12.85 -11.11
N ASN A 89 -17.66 -13.15 -12.36
CA ASN A 89 -18.14 -12.50 -13.58
C ASN A 89 -17.78 -11.00 -13.73
N TYR A 90 -16.74 -10.51 -13.05
CA TYR A 90 -16.20 -9.18 -13.35
C TYR A 90 -15.44 -9.19 -14.69
N SER A 91 -15.56 -8.09 -15.45
CA SER A 91 -14.81 -7.92 -16.70
C SER A 91 -13.38 -7.47 -16.40
N VAL A 92 -12.48 -8.44 -16.21
CA VAL A 92 -11.09 -8.19 -15.78
C VAL A 92 -10.11 -8.21 -16.96
N ASN A 93 -9.14 -7.30 -16.94
CA ASN A 93 -8.04 -7.28 -17.89
C ASN A 93 -6.77 -7.87 -17.23
N GLN A 94 -6.31 -9.01 -17.73
CA GLN A 94 -5.15 -9.70 -17.18
C GLN A 94 -3.88 -8.84 -17.18
N SER A 95 -3.65 -8.00 -18.19
CA SER A 95 -2.45 -7.16 -18.26
C SER A 95 -2.40 -6.13 -17.13
N SER A 96 -3.56 -5.61 -16.69
CA SER A 96 -3.64 -4.68 -15.55
C SER A 96 -3.24 -5.36 -14.25
N PHE A 97 -3.55 -6.65 -14.07
CA PHE A 97 -3.14 -7.42 -12.89
C PHE A 97 -1.65 -7.79 -12.88
N MET A 98 -0.96 -7.69 -14.00
CA MET A 98 0.48 -7.96 -14.11
C MET A 98 1.35 -6.70 -14.09
N ASN A 99 0.75 -5.51 -14.10
CA ASN A 99 1.46 -4.25 -13.97
C ASN A 99 1.70 -3.93 -12.49
N VAL A 100 2.95 -3.78 -12.05
CA VAL A 100 3.32 -3.48 -10.66
C VAL A 100 3.16 -2.01 -10.31
N GLU A 101 3.18 -1.14 -11.33
CA GLU A 101 3.04 0.30 -11.15
C GLU A 101 1.57 0.69 -10.91
N TYR A 102 1.39 1.85 -10.27
CA TYR A 102 0.06 2.43 -10.12
C TYR A 102 -0.53 2.79 -11.49
N ASP A 103 -1.75 2.36 -11.71
CA ASP A 103 -2.53 2.66 -12.91
C ASP A 103 -3.93 3.16 -12.53
N LEU A 104 -4.26 4.39 -12.93
CA LEU A 104 -5.52 5.03 -12.58
C LEU A 104 -6.74 4.26 -13.11
N ALA A 105 -6.64 3.63 -14.27
CA ALA A 105 -7.76 2.87 -14.84
C ALA A 105 -7.98 1.58 -14.04
N PHE A 106 -6.90 0.94 -13.61
CA PHE A 106 -6.98 -0.25 -12.75
C PHE A 106 -7.51 0.09 -11.35
N ASP A 107 -7.04 1.17 -10.74
CA ASP A 107 -7.56 1.66 -9.46
C ASP A 107 -9.06 2.00 -9.56
N SER A 108 -9.48 2.73 -10.62
CA SER A 108 -10.88 3.03 -10.88
C SER A 108 -11.74 1.77 -11.07
N PHE A 109 -11.22 0.74 -11.73
CA PHE A 109 -11.88 -0.56 -11.85
C PHE A 109 -12.09 -1.21 -10.46
N LEU A 110 -11.05 -1.27 -9.64
CA LEU A 110 -11.13 -1.85 -8.29
C LEU A 110 -12.09 -1.08 -7.38
N TYR A 111 -12.05 0.25 -7.45
CA TYR A 111 -12.87 1.11 -6.58
C TYR A 111 -14.32 1.19 -7.06
N SER A 112 -14.56 1.45 -8.35
CA SER A 112 -15.89 1.81 -8.87
C SER A 112 -16.67 0.61 -9.44
N GLU A 113 -15.98 -0.34 -10.10
CA GLU A 113 -16.66 -1.48 -10.73
C GLU A 113 -16.79 -2.67 -9.78
N VAL A 114 -15.71 -3.01 -9.05
CA VAL A 114 -15.77 -4.06 -8.03
C VAL A 114 -16.33 -3.50 -6.72
N GLY A 115 -15.82 -2.34 -6.29
CA GLY A 115 -16.12 -1.70 -5.02
C GLY A 115 -15.32 -2.31 -3.87
N TYR A 116 -14.70 -1.48 -3.03
CA TYR A 116 -13.86 -1.95 -1.92
C TYR A 116 -14.61 -2.82 -0.91
N ALA A 117 -15.90 -2.55 -0.70
CA ALA A 117 -16.75 -3.39 0.18
C ALA A 117 -16.90 -4.83 -0.32
N ASN A 118 -16.93 -5.04 -1.66
CA ASN A 118 -16.96 -6.37 -2.27
C ASN A 118 -15.56 -6.97 -2.38
N LEU A 119 -14.56 -6.13 -2.63
CA LEU A 119 -13.18 -6.55 -2.83
C LEU A 119 -12.54 -7.06 -1.53
N ALA A 120 -12.86 -6.43 -0.39
CA ALA A 120 -12.29 -6.79 0.91
C ALA A 120 -12.48 -8.28 1.26
N PRO A 121 -13.68 -8.86 1.25
CA PRO A 121 -13.86 -10.29 1.55
C PRO A 121 -13.23 -11.20 0.50
N LEU A 122 -13.13 -10.79 -0.76
CA LEU A 122 -12.53 -11.58 -1.84
C LEU A 122 -10.99 -11.58 -1.76
N SER A 123 -10.39 -10.60 -1.11
CA SER A 123 -8.94 -10.40 -1.02
C SER A 123 -8.35 -10.61 0.38
N VAL A 124 -9.16 -10.88 1.41
CA VAL A 124 -8.77 -10.92 2.84
C VAL A 124 -7.57 -11.82 3.17
N ASN A 125 -7.40 -12.92 2.44
CA ASN A 125 -6.27 -13.84 2.61
C ASN A 125 -5.13 -13.61 1.59
N LEU A 126 -5.22 -12.55 0.80
CA LEU A 126 -4.24 -12.19 -0.21
C LEU A 126 -3.56 -10.85 0.10
N PHE A 127 -4.33 -9.87 0.55
CA PHE A 127 -3.87 -8.50 0.78
C PHE A 127 -4.35 -7.98 2.13
N HIS A 128 -3.63 -7.02 2.71
CA HIS A 128 -3.97 -6.40 3.99
C HIS A 128 -5.16 -5.45 3.87
N SER A 129 -5.25 -4.77 2.74
CA SER A 129 -6.37 -3.89 2.37
C SER A 129 -6.67 -3.99 0.88
N PRO A 130 -7.86 -3.56 0.42
CA PRO A 130 -8.16 -3.39 -0.99
C PRO A 130 -7.21 -2.43 -1.72
N TYR A 131 -6.73 -1.39 -1.04
CA TYR A 131 -5.82 -0.41 -1.62
C TYR A 131 -4.42 -0.99 -1.89
N ALA A 132 -3.95 -1.92 -1.06
CA ALA A 132 -2.70 -2.66 -1.28
C ALA A 132 -2.64 -3.41 -2.63
N ILE A 133 -3.77 -3.57 -3.31
CA ILE A 133 -3.86 -4.23 -4.61
C ILE A 133 -3.41 -3.30 -5.74
N THR A 134 -3.48 -1.99 -5.58
CA THR A 134 -3.36 -1.01 -6.66
C THR A 134 -1.96 -0.91 -7.26
N SER A 135 -0.90 -1.09 -6.46
CA SER A 135 0.48 -1.13 -6.91
C SER A 135 1.39 -1.89 -5.96
N LEU A 136 2.60 -2.23 -6.41
CA LEU A 136 3.62 -2.84 -5.55
C LEU A 136 4.04 -1.90 -4.42
N ARG A 137 4.09 -0.61 -4.69
CA ARG A 137 4.38 0.45 -3.73
C ARG A 137 3.33 0.49 -2.62
N GLU A 138 2.05 0.46 -2.98
CA GLU A 138 0.95 0.40 -2.00
C GLU A 138 0.91 -0.92 -1.25
N TYR A 139 1.29 -2.02 -1.89
CA TYR A 139 1.43 -3.31 -1.21
C TYR A 139 2.48 -3.27 -0.10
N PHE A 140 3.62 -2.62 -0.35
CA PHE A 140 4.65 -2.43 0.67
C PHE A 140 4.16 -1.53 1.80
N ALA A 141 3.61 -0.35 1.50
CA ALA A 141 3.15 0.62 2.50
C ALA A 141 2.04 0.05 3.39
N ASN A 142 1.04 -0.62 2.80
CA ASN A 142 -0.06 -1.26 3.54
C ASN A 142 0.36 -2.47 4.40
N GLY A 143 1.54 -3.03 4.18
CA GLY A 143 2.11 -4.04 5.07
C GLY A 143 3.03 -3.45 6.12
N PHE A 144 3.70 -2.35 5.80
CA PHE A 144 4.58 -1.61 6.72
C PHE A 144 3.79 -1.01 7.90
N GLU A 145 2.71 -0.33 7.61
CA GLU A 145 1.86 0.34 8.60
C GLU A 145 1.41 -0.61 9.73
N PRO A 146 0.65 -1.70 9.50
CA PRO A 146 0.22 -2.60 10.56
C PRO A 146 1.37 -3.39 11.21
N PHE A 147 2.51 -3.56 10.51
CA PHE A 147 3.70 -4.18 11.09
C PHE A 147 4.29 -3.33 12.23
N PHE A 148 4.34 -2.00 12.05
CA PHE A 148 4.96 -1.09 13.02
C PHE A 148 3.97 -0.51 14.04
N LEU A 149 2.70 -0.32 13.70
CA LEU A 149 1.70 0.29 14.57
C LEU A 149 0.87 -0.73 15.34
N GLU A 150 0.28 -1.67 14.65
CA GLU A 150 -0.75 -2.54 15.23
C GLU A 150 -0.22 -3.84 15.82
N GLY A 151 1.09 -4.11 15.65
CA GLY A 151 1.68 -5.37 16.10
C GLY A 151 1.12 -6.60 15.35
N GLU A 152 0.58 -6.41 14.14
CA GLU A 152 0.02 -7.47 13.29
C GLU A 152 1.09 -8.29 12.54
N ALA A 153 2.33 -8.31 13.04
CA ALA A 153 3.44 -9.00 12.42
C ALA A 153 3.15 -10.47 12.06
N GLU A 154 2.44 -11.19 12.93
CA GLU A 154 2.06 -12.59 12.67
C GLU A 154 1.04 -12.73 11.53
N ARG A 155 0.12 -11.79 11.39
CA ARG A 155 -0.83 -11.75 10.27
C ARG A 155 -0.11 -11.45 8.95
N ILE A 156 0.81 -10.49 8.97
CA ILE A 156 1.63 -10.16 7.79
C ILE A 156 2.45 -11.37 7.37
N LYS A 157 3.11 -12.04 8.32
CA LYS A 157 3.86 -13.26 8.08
C LYS A 157 3.01 -14.38 7.46
N ALA A 158 1.78 -14.54 7.91
CA ALA A 158 0.86 -15.56 7.39
C ALA A 158 0.38 -15.25 5.97
N ILE A 159 0.04 -13.99 5.70
CA ILE A 159 -0.53 -13.56 4.41
C ILE A 159 0.58 -13.24 3.40
N SER A 160 1.63 -12.56 3.82
CA SER A 160 2.67 -11.94 3.00
C SER A 160 4.08 -12.25 3.53
N PRO A 161 4.51 -13.53 3.53
CA PRO A 161 5.77 -13.92 4.17
C PRO A 161 7.01 -13.24 3.58
N ARG A 162 7.04 -12.92 2.29
CA ARG A 162 8.20 -12.23 1.69
C ARG A 162 8.25 -10.75 2.06
N LEU A 163 7.09 -10.11 2.12
CA LEU A 163 6.98 -8.77 2.65
C LEU A 163 7.41 -8.74 4.13
N TYR A 164 6.93 -9.70 4.94
CA TYR A 164 7.33 -9.82 6.35
C TYR A 164 8.85 -9.96 6.50
N ASP A 165 9.48 -10.87 5.76
CA ASP A 165 10.93 -11.08 5.81
C ASP A 165 11.68 -9.76 5.54
N LYS A 166 11.25 -8.99 4.53
CA LYS A 166 11.86 -7.70 4.21
C LYS A 166 11.63 -6.61 5.25
N LEU A 167 10.44 -6.56 5.86
CA LEU A 167 10.18 -5.62 6.96
C LEU A 167 11.06 -5.91 8.17
N VAL A 168 11.33 -7.18 8.46
CA VAL A 168 12.29 -7.57 9.51
C VAL A 168 13.73 -7.20 9.13
N ASP A 169 14.11 -7.38 7.86
CA ASP A 169 15.49 -7.10 7.40
C ASP A 169 15.85 -5.61 7.46
N ILE A 170 14.88 -4.72 7.34
CA ILE A 170 15.08 -3.25 7.34
C ILE A 170 14.89 -2.60 8.73
N MET A 171 14.54 -3.38 9.77
CA MET A 171 14.44 -2.90 11.17
C MET A 171 15.82 -2.64 11.78
#